data_e63d2c2ce1a63ba6e080a49b008df4c3
#
_entry.id   e63d2c2ce1a63ba6e080a49b008df4c3
#
_cell.length_a   1.000
_cell.length_b   1.000
_cell.length_c   1.000
_cell.angle_alpha   90.00
_cell.angle_beta   90.00
_cell.angle_gamma   90.00
#
_symmetry.space_group_name_H-M   'P 1'
#
loop_
_entity.id
_entity.type
_entity.pdbx_description
1 polymer ?
#
loop_
_entity_poly.entity_id
_entity_poly.type
_entity_poly.pdbx_seq_one_letter_code
_entity_poly.pdbx_strand_id
1 'polypeptide(L)'
;MRTEKEIRGFLKQNGFGEEAAEEAVAMLKEYRYLDDERYCKEYFRYAKAKGRADGRIVKELAAKGVSPELARNAIEDARCEAEVDRGMAGASDFFGQPQTDDRALAMEIGEKMVRQQRENGKDRDEKFFARVGRRLAGLGYDSGTIYSVLGKLRQDERDRQRDY
;
A
#
# COMPACT_ATOMS: atom_id res chain seq x y z
N MET A 1 13.83 -11.09 0.64
CA MET A 1 13.23 -12.19 -0.19
C MET A 1 13.23 -11.78 -1.66
N ARG A 2 13.26 -12.73 -2.59
CA ARG A 2 13.16 -12.52 -4.04
C ARG A 2 11.99 -13.32 -4.59
N THR A 3 11.37 -12.83 -5.66
CA THR A 3 10.30 -13.57 -6.35
C THR A 3 10.86 -14.65 -7.25
N GLU A 4 10.03 -15.60 -7.64
CA GLU A 4 10.38 -16.66 -8.58
C GLU A 4 10.97 -16.10 -9.88
N LYS A 5 10.35 -15.05 -10.44
CA LYS A 5 10.85 -14.36 -11.64
C LYS A 5 12.22 -13.72 -11.44
N GLU A 6 12.45 -13.10 -10.28
CA GLU A 6 13.76 -12.50 -9.96
C GLU A 6 14.85 -13.57 -9.84
N ILE A 7 14.55 -14.75 -9.29
CA ILE A 7 15.50 -15.87 -9.19
C ILE A 7 15.79 -16.44 -10.57
N ARG A 8 14.77 -16.70 -11.40
CA ARG A 8 14.99 -17.16 -12.79
C ARG A 8 15.84 -16.17 -13.58
N GLY A 9 15.54 -14.89 -13.48
CA GLY A 9 16.32 -13.84 -14.12
C GLY A 9 17.77 -13.83 -13.66
N PHE A 10 18.01 -13.97 -12.37
CA PHE A 10 19.35 -14.03 -11.79
C PHE A 10 20.13 -15.24 -12.31
N LEU A 11 19.53 -16.44 -12.30
CA LEU A 11 20.18 -17.65 -12.80
C LEU A 11 20.54 -17.54 -14.29
N LYS A 12 19.61 -17.03 -15.10
CA LYS A 12 19.83 -16.79 -16.53
C LYS A 12 20.96 -15.79 -16.79
N GLN A 13 21.04 -14.72 -16.02
CA GLN A 13 22.11 -13.72 -16.14
C GLN A 13 23.49 -14.28 -15.75
N ASN A 14 23.53 -15.30 -14.89
CA ASN A 14 24.76 -15.97 -14.50
C ASN A 14 25.11 -17.20 -15.39
N GLY A 15 24.44 -17.36 -16.54
CA GLY A 15 24.77 -18.36 -17.53
C GLY A 15 24.22 -19.76 -17.27
N PHE A 16 23.31 -19.91 -16.31
CA PHE A 16 22.63 -21.19 -16.10
C PHE A 16 21.61 -21.44 -17.21
N GLY A 17 21.55 -22.68 -17.71
CA GLY A 17 20.56 -23.13 -18.66
C GLY A 17 19.15 -23.13 -18.07
N GLU A 18 18.13 -23.11 -18.95
CA GLU A 18 16.74 -23.04 -18.53
C GLU A 18 16.32 -24.23 -17.66
N GLU A 19 16.77 -25.43 -18.00
CA GLU A 19 16.52 -26.68 -17.27
C GLU A 19 17.08 -26.62 -15.84
N ALA A 20 18.35 -26.23 -15.69
CA ALA A 20 18.99 -26.07 -14.39
C ALA A 20 18.34 -24.95 -13.54
N ALA A 21 17.85 -23.88 -14.20
CA ALA A 21 17.13 -22.81 -13.52
C ALA A 21 15.76 -23.28 -13.00
N GLU A 22 15.02 -24.09 -13.76
CA GLU A 22 13.75 -24.68 -13.32
C GLU A 22 13.94 -25.65 -12.16
N GLU A 23 14.94 -26.53 -12.24
CA GLU A 23 15.27 -27.45 -11.13
C GLU A 23 15.62 -26.69 -9.85
N ALA A 24 16.45 -25.65 -9.95
CA ALA A 24 16.79 -24.81 -8.81
C ALA A 24 15.58 -24.11 -8.21
N VAL A 25 14.68 -23.56 -9.04
CA VAL A 25 13.45 -22.92 -8.58
C VAL A 25 12.52 -23.92 -7.91
N ALA A 26 12.34 -25.13 -8.48
CA ALA A 26 11.55 -26.20 -7.89
C ALA A 26 12.07 -26.60 -6.50
N MET A 27 13.39 -26.79 -6.38
CA MET A 27 14.06 -27.12 -5.12
C MET A 27 13.88 -26.01 -4.07
N LEU A 28 14.01 -24.74 -4.46
CA LEU A 28 13.80 -23.60 -3.56
C LEU A 28 12.35 -23.49 -3.07
N LYS A 29 11.38 -23.86 -3.91
CA LYS A 29 9.96 -23.94 -3.52
C LYS A 29 9.73 -25.09 -2.53
N GLU A 30 10.25 -26.27 -2.80
CA GLU A 30 10.14 -27.45 -1.93
C GLU A 30 10.68 -27.17 -0.52
N TYR A 31 11.83 -26.52 -0.44
CA TYR A 31 12.42 -26.09 0.84
C TYR A 31 11.81 -24.82 1.44
N ARG A 32 10.76 -24.25 0.84
CA ARG A 32 10.09 -23.02 1.26
C ARG A 32 11.01 -21.78 1.36
N TYR A 33 12.11 -21.78 0.63
CA TYR A 33 12.96 -20.60 0.47
C TYR A 33 12.35 -19.60 -0.52
N LEU A 34 11.50 -20.08 -1.43
CA LEU A 34 10.79 -19.31 -2.44
C LEU A 34 9.29 -19.48 -2.21
N ASP A 35 8.63 -18.39 -1.81
CA ASP A 35 7.22 -18.32 -1.52
C ASP A 35 6.71 -16.94 -1.91
N ASP A 36 6.13 -16.83 -3.11
CA ASP A 36 5.66 -15.57 -3.67
C ASP A 36 4.42 -15.04 -2.90
N GLU A 37 3.61 -15.89 -2.29
CA GLU A 37 2.48 -15.48 -1.45
C GLU A 37 2.97 -14.78 -0.17
N ARG A 38 3.87 -15.43 0.55
CA ARG A 38 4.50 -14.84 1.74
C ARG A 38 5.23 -13.55 1.40
N TYR A 39 5.94 -13.52 0.27
CA TYR A 39 6.58 -12.31 -0.23
C TYR A 39 5.58 -11.18 -0.43
N CYS A 40 4.40 -11.46 -1.05
CA CYS A 40 3.36 -10.47 -1.25
C CYS A 40 2.81 -9.92 0.07
N LYS A 41 2.54 -10.77 1.06
CA LYS A 41 2.06 -10.35 2.38
C LYS A 41 3.07 -9.44 3.09
N GLU A 42 4.35 -9.81 3.09
CA GLU A 42 5.42 -9.00 3.68
C GLU A 42 5.62 -7.67 2.94
N TYR A 43 5.58 -7.70 1.61
CA TYR A 43 5.69 -6.50 0.79
C TYR A 43 4.50 -5.56 1.00
N PHE A 44 3.29 -6.10 1.10
CA PHE A 44 2.09 -5.34 1.40
C PHE A 44 2.22 -4.59 2.73
N ARG A 45 2.58 -5.29 3.81
CA ARG A 45 2.79 -4.66 5.14
C ARG A 45 3.83 -3.53 5.08
N TYR A 46 4.95 -3.77 4.42
CA TYR A 46 5.99 -2.75 4.22
C TYR A 46 5.49 -1.55 3.42
N ALA A 47 4.79 -1.80 2.30
CA ALA A 47 4.31 -0.76 1.41
C ALA A 47 3.19 0.09 2.06
N LYS A 48 2.29 -0.55 2.82
CA LYS A 48 1.27 0.15 3.63
C LYS A 48 1.89 1.05 4.69
N ALA A 49 2.90 0.60 5.40
CA ALA A 49 3.65 1.43 6.35
C ALA A 49 4.31 2.66 5.68
N LYS A 50 4.55 2.61 4.36
CA LYS A 50 5.01 3.76 3.53
C LYS A 50 3.86 4.60 2.96
N GLY A 51 2.61 4.28 3.29
CA GLY A 51 1.42 5.00 2.83
C GLY A 51 1.03 4.72 1.38
N ARG A 52 1.46 3.60 0.78
CA ARG A 52 1.13 3.25 -0.61
C ARG A 52 -0.28 2.70 -0.71
N ALA A 53 -1.00 3.12 -1.75
CA ALA A 53 -2.32 2.58 -2.08
C ALA A 53 -2.21 1.16 -2.65
N ASP A 54 -3.25 0.34 -2.44
CA ASP A 54 -3.29 -1.07 -2.85
C ASP A 54 -3.10 -1.26 -4.34
N GLY A 55 -3.75 -0.44 -5.17
CA GLY A 55 -3.60 -0.51 -6.61
C GLY A 55 -2.15 -0.31 -7.08
N ARG A 56 -1.38 0.50 -6.37
CA ARG A 56 0.06 0.66 -6.61
C ARG A 56 0.84 -0.55 -6.15
N ILE A 57 0.53 -1.11 -5.00
CA ILE A 57 1.20 -2.31 -4.46
C ILE A 57 1.05 -3.49 -5.42
N VAL A 58 -0.17 -3.73 -5.94
CA VAL A 58 -0.42 -4.76 -6.96
C VAL A 58 0.42 -4.54 -8.21
N LYS A 59 0.52 -3.31 -8.71
CA LYS A 59 1.36 -2.98 -9.87
C LYS A 59 2.85 -3.21 -9.62
N GLU A 60 3.34 -2.87 -8.44
CA GLU A 60 4.74 -3.09 -8.05
C GLU A 60 5.06 -4.58 -7.90
N LEU A 61 4.15 -5.39 -7.35
CA LEU A 61 4.27 -6.85 -7.28
C LEU A 61 4.23 -7.48 -8.68
N ALA A 62 3.34 -7.01 -9.56
CA ALA A 62 3.28 -7.47 -10.94
C ALA A 62 4.59 -7.17 -11.71
N ALA A 63 5.20 -6.00 -11.49
CA ALA A 63 6.51 -5.67 -12.06
C ALA A 63 7.61 -6.63 -11.60
N LYS A 64 7.51 -7.15 -10.37
CA LYS A 64 8.40 -8.17 -9.79
C LYS A 64 8.08 -9.60 -10.26
N GLY A 65 7.03 -9.77 -11.07
CA GLY A 65 6.68 -11.04 -11.72
C GLY A 65 5.65 -11.87 -10.98
N VAL A 66 5.06 -11.34 -9.93
CA VAL A 66 3.92 -11.97 -9.26
C VAL A 66 2.66 -11.74 -10.09
N SER A 67 1.80 -12.77 -10.23
CA SER A 67 0.52 -12.56 -10.92
C SER A 67 -0.35 -11.57 -10.16
N PRO A 68 -1.10 -10.70 -10.86
CA PRO A 68 -2.01 -9.74 -10.20
C PRO A 68 -3.08 -10.42 -9.33
N GLU A 69 -3.47 -11.63 -9.67
CA GLU A 69 -4.43 -12.44 -8.92
C GLU A 69 -3.82 -12.90 -7.60
N LEU A 70 -2.62 -13.51 -7.63
CA LEU A 70 -1.91 -13.90 -6.42
C LEU A 70 -1.63 -12.69 -5.52
N ALA A 71 -1.24 -11.56 -6.10
CA ALA A 71 -1.02 -10.33 -5.34
C ALA A 71 -2.27 -9.84 -4.63
N ARG A 72 -3.45 -9.86 -5.30
CA ARG A 72 -4.72 -9.45 -4.67
C ARG A 72 -5.14 -10.40 -3.55
N ASN A 73 -5.06 -11.71 -3.79
CA ASN A 73 -5.43 -12.72 -2.78
C ASN A 73 -4.54 -12.59 -1.54
N ALA A 74 -3.22 -12.49 -1.72
CA ALA A 74 -2.29 -12.31 -0.62
C ALA A 74 -2.49 -11.00 0.16
N ILE A 75 -2.92 -9.92 -0.51
CA ILE A 75 -3.28 -8.65 0.14
C ILE A 75 -4.55 -8.82 0.99
N GLU A 76 -5.56 -9.50 0.47
CA GLU A 76 -6.80 -9.77 1.19
C GLU A 76 -6.55 -10.62 2.43
N ASP A 77 -5.78 -11.70 2.28
CA ASP A 77 -5.38 -12.55 3.41
C ASP A 77 -4.61 -11.76 4.47
N ALA A 78 -3.66 -10.91 4.05
CA ALA A 78 -2.89 -10.08 4.98
C ALA A 78 -3.76 -9.05 5.73
N ARG A 79 -4.87 -8.60 5.13
CA ARG A 79 -5.87 -7.75 5.78
C ARG A 79 -6.67 -8.53 6.81
N CYS A 80 -7.20 -9.69 6.42
CA CYS A 80 -7.92 -10.57 7.34
C CYS A 80 -7.07 -10.95 8.56
N GLU A 81 -5.79 -11.28 8.36
CA GLU A 81 -4.85 -11.55 9.45
C GLU A 81 -4.70 -10.33 10.39
N ALA A 82 -4.55 -9.12 9.83
CA ALA A 82 -4.41 -7.89 10.61
C ALA A 82 -5.71 -7.49 11.34
N GLU A 83 -6.88 -7.85 10.84
CA GLU A 83 -8.17 -7.64 11.50
C GLU A 83 -8.38 -8.61 12.65
N VAL A 84 -7.99 -9.88 12.49
CA VAL A 84 -8.03 -10.88 13.56
C VAL A 84 -7.10 -10.44 14.72
N ASP A 85 -5.90 -9.99 14.43
CA ASP A 85 -4.96 -9.49 15.44
C ASP A 85 -5.51 -8.25 16.17
N ARG A 86 -6.24 -7.36 15.48
CA ARG A 86 -6.92 -6.20 16.08
C ARG A 86 -8.20 -6.58 16.83
N GLY A 87 -8.96 -7.56 16.34
CA GLY A 87 -10.20 -8.05 16.94
C GLY A 87 -9.98 -8.76 18.28
N MET A 88 -8.80 -9.32 18.54
CA MET A 88 -8.40 -9.82 19.85
C MET A 88 -8.10 -8.69 20.86
N ALA A 89 -7.97 -7.44 20.40
CA ALA A 89 -7.69 -6.25 21.22
C ALA A 89 -8.92 -5.37 21.51
N GLY A 90 -10.14 -5.73 21.09
CA GLY A 90 -11.35 -4.97 21.42
C GLY A 90 -12.38 -4.86 20.28
N ALA A 91 -13.57 -5.33 20.56
CA ALA A 91 -14.71 -5.41 19.66
C ALA A 91 -15.16 -4.04 19.15
N SER A 92 -15.44 -3.95 17.88
CA SER A 92 -16.70 -3.59 17.20
C SER A 92 -16.43 -3.01 15.81
N ASP A 93 -17.04 -3.52 14.87
CA ASP A 93 -18.01 -3.06 13.89
C ASP A 93 -18.11 -4.06 12.75
N PHE A 94 -19.16 -4.86 12.84
CA PHE A 94 -19.48 -5.97 11.93
C PHE A 94 -19.93 -5.53 10.52
N PHE A 95 -19.88 -4.25 10.17
CA PHE A 95 -20.26 -3.70 8.87
C PHE A 95 -19.24 -2.70 8.30
N GLY A 96 -17.98 -3.07 8.22
CA GLY A 96 -16.94 -2.27 7.57
C GLY A 96 -16.63 -2.77 6.16
N GLN A 97 -16.99 -2.00 5.14
CA GLN A 97 -16.65 -2.27 3.75
C GLN A 97 -15.13 -2.33 3.54
N PRO A 98 -14.60 -3.23 2.68
CA PRO A 98 -13.16 -3.40 2.45
C PRO A 98 -12.46 -2.20 1.76
N GLN A 99 -13.17 -1.10 1.53
CA GLN A 99 -12.62 0.15 0.96
C GLN A 99 -12.07 1.14 2.01
N THR A 100 -12.19 0.82 3.30
CA THR A 100 -11.90 1.79 4.36
C THR A 100 -10.42 2.03 4.59
N ASP A 101 -9.55 1.07 4.30
CA ASP A 101 -8.13 1.18 4.65
C ASP A 101 -7.38 2.21 3.78
N ASP A 102 -7.57 2.22 2.47
CA ASP A 102 -6.90 3.17 1.57
C ASP A 102 -7.39 4.61 1.80
N ARG A 103 -8.69 4.81 2.00
CA ARG A 103 -9.25 6.15 2.25
C ARG A 103 -8.86 6.69 3.63
N ALA A 104 -8.89 5.85 4.65
CA ALA A 104 -8.47 6.20 6.00
C ALA A 104 -6.99 6.57 6.03
N LEU A 105 -6.13 5.78 5.39
CA LEU A 105 -4.70 6.04 5.30
C LEU A 105 -4.40 7.31 4.49
N ALA A 106 -5.10 7.55 3.39
CA ALA A 106 -4.98 8.78 2.61
C ALA A 106 -5.37 10.02 3.43
N MET A 107 -6.43 9.89 4.26
CA MET A 107 -6.87 10.96 5.15
C MET A 107 -5.82 11.25 6.23
N GLU A 108 -5.28 10.23 6.89
CA GLU A 108 -4.22 10.37 7.88
C GLU A 108 -2.98 11.10 7.31
N ILE A 109 -2.57 10.73 6.10
CA ILE A 109 -1.47 11.38 5.39
C ILE A 109 -1.79 12.86 5.14
N GLY A 110 -3.00 13.17 4.69
CA GLY A 110 -3.45 14.54 4.45
C GLY A 110 -3.48 15.37 5.73
N GLU A 111 -4.06 14.85 6.81
CA GLU A 111 -4.13 15.49 8.13
C GLU A 111 -2.74 15.75 8.71
N LYS A 112 -1.82 14.79 8.57
CA LYS A 112 -0.42 14.95 8.98
C LYS A 112 0.23 16.11 8.24
N MET A 113 0.01 16.24 6.94
CA MET A 113 0.53 17.35 6.14
C MET A 113 -0.08 18.70 6.57
N VAL A 114 -1.38 18.75 6.85
CA VAL A 114 -2.07 19.94 7.36
C VAL A 114 -1.49 20.36 8.70
N ARG A 115 -1.32 19.42 9.63
CA ARG A 115 -0.74 19.66 10.96
C ARG A 115 0.67 20.23 10.84
N GLN A 116 1.52 19.60 10.06
CA GLN A 116 2.91 20.07 9.84
C GLN A 116 2.98 21.46 9.20
N GLN A 117 2.07 21.77 8.24
CA GLN A 117 1.99 23.08 7.62
C GLN A 117 1.60 24.14 8.64
N ARG A 118 0.68 23.80 9.56
CA ARG A 118 0.23 24.67 10.65
C ARG A 118 1.34 24.95 11.67
N GLU A 119 2.05 23.91 12.11
CA GLU A 119 3.19 24.02 13.02
C GLU A 119 4.29 24.92 12.45
N ASN A 120 4.46 24.93 11.13
CA ASN A 120 5.40 25.80 10.43
C ASN A 120 4.87 27.24 10.21
N GLY A 121 3.70 27.59 10.74
CA GLY A 121 3.10 28.94 10.60
C GLY A 121 2.78 29.33 9.15
N LYS A 122 2.59 28.35 8.24
CA LYS A 122 2.34 28.59 6.82
C LYS A 122 0.85 28.44 6.48
N ASP A 123 0.40 29.27 5.54
CA ASP A 123 -0.96 29.24 5.05
C ASP A 123 -1.31 27.93 4.35
N ARG A 124 -2.57 27.54 4.46
CA ARG A 124 -3.16 26.37 3.80
C ARG A 124 -3.97 26.82 2.59
N ASP A 125 -3.25 27.45 1.67
CA ASP A 125 -3.75 27.97 0.42
C ASP A 125 -4.03 26.85 -0.62
N GLU A 126 -4.58 27.22 -1.77
CA GLU A 126 -4.85 26.27 -2.86
C GLU A 126 -3.59 25.54 -3.35
N LYS A 127 -2.42 26.20 -3.29
CA LYS A 127 -1.14 25.57 -3.65
C LYS A 127 -0.75 24.46 -2.68
N PHE A 128 -1.07 24.65 -1.39
CA PHE A 128 -0.88 23.61 -0.38
C PHE A 128 -1.75 22.40 -0.66
N PHE A 129 -3.07 22.58 -0.89
CA PHE A 129 -3.96 21.45 -1.20
C PHE A 129 -3.59 20.74 -2.50
N ALA A 130 -3.15 21.49 -3.52
CA ALA A 130 -2.61 20.88 -4.74
C ALA A 130 -1.36 20.02 -4.47
N ARG A 131 -0.51 20.41 -3.52
CA ARG A 131 0.66 19.61 -3.09
C ARG A 131 0.24 18.34 -2.37
N VAL A 132 -0.77 18.41 -1.48
CA VAL A 132 -1.36 17.23 -0.84
C VAL A 132 -1.89 16.26 -1.90
N GLY A 133 -2.67 16.75 -2.87
CA GLY A 133 -3.19 15.94 -3.96
C GLY A 133 -2.09 15.24 -4.76
N ARG A 134 -1.03 15.97 -5.14
CA ARG A 134 0.13 15.38 -5.84
C ARG A 134 0.86 14.33 -5.00
N ARG A 135 0.95 14.52 -3.69
CA ARG A 135 1.54 13.53 -2.79
C ARG A 135 0.73 12.24 -2.77
N LEU A 136 -0.59 12.34 -2.63
CA LEU A 136 -1.50 11.20 -2.65
C LEU A 136 -1.47 10.48 -4.01
N ALA A 137 -1.52 11.23 -5.12
CA ALA A 137 -1.37 10.66 -6.46
C ALA A 137 -0.04 9.91 -6.63
N GLY A 138 1.07 10.48 -6.12
CA GLY A 138 2.38 9.83 -6.10
C GLY A 138 2.44 8.56 -5.26
N LEU A 139 1.57 8.40 -4.28
CA LEU A 139 1.41 7.18 -3.48
C LEU A 139 0.48 6.16 -4.14
N GLY A 140 -0.19 6.54 -5.23
CA GLY A 140 -1.00 5.66 -6.06
C GLY A 140 -2.49 5.64 -5.72
N TYR A 141 -2.97 6.59 -4.91
CA TYR A 141 -4.40 6.72 -4.65
C TYR A 141 -5.15 7.16 -5.91
N ASP A 142 -6.36 6.67 -6.07
CA ASP A 142 -7.23 7.05 -7.18
C ASP A 142 -7.79 8.47 -7.02
N SER A 143 -8.25 9.05 -8.13
CA SER A 143 -8.76 10.42 -8.15
C SER A 143 -9.97 10.63 -7.22
N GLY A 144 -10.86 9.65 -7.10
CA GLY A 144 -12.03 9.72 -6.23
C GLY A 144 -11.64 9.83 -4.76
N THR A 145 -10.71 8.99 -4.32
CA THR A 145 -10.13 9.04 -2.97
C THR A 145 -9.44 10.39 -2.73
N ILE A 146 -8.62 10.86 -3.67
CA ILE A 146 -7.93 12.15 -3.55
C ILE A 146 -8.92 13.31 -3.42
N TYR A 147 -9.94 13.40 -4.28
CA TYR A 147 -10.94 14.48 -4.21
C TYR A 147 -11.73 14.44 -2.91
N SER A 148 -12.11 13.26 -2.45
CA SER A 148 -12.82 13.09 -1.19
C SER A 148 -12.00 13.58 0.01
N VAL A 149 -10.72 13.22 0.07
CA VAL A 149 -9.79 13.63 1.13
C VAL A 149 -9.59 15.16 1.09
N LEU A 150 -9.28 15.71 -0.08
CA LEU A 150 -9.08 17.16 -0.24
C LEU A 150 -10.34 17.96 0.12
N GLY A 151 -11.52 17.46 -0.26
CA GLY A 151 -12.80 18.07 0.09
C GLY A 151 -13.00 18.15 1.59
N LYS A 152 -12.76 17.05 2.30
CA LYS A 152 -12.89 16.99 3.76
C LYS A 152 -11.86 17.89 4.47
N LEU A 153 -10.59 17.83 4.07
CA LEU A 153 -9.56 18.69 4.66
C LEU A 153 -9.85 20.19 4.49
N ARG A 154 -10.39 20.60 3.32
CA ARG A 154 -10.79 21.99 3.08
C ARG A 154 -11.99 22.39 3.94
N GLN A 155 -12.96 21.49 4.12
CA GLN A 155 -14.10 21.75 4.97
C GLN A 155 -13.67 21.92 6.42
N ASP A 156 -12.87 21.02 6.96
CA ASP A 156 -12.34 21.08 8.33
C ASP A 156 -11.55 22.37 8.60
N GLU A 157 -10.81 22.88 7.60
CA GLU A 157 -10.10 24.15 7.72
C GLU A 157 -11.04 25.37 7.71
N ARG A 158 -12.12 25.36 6.90
CA ARG A 158 -13.12 26.43 6.89
C ARG A 158 -13.90 26.48 8.20
N ASP A 159 -14.27 25.34 8.74
CA ASP A 159 -15.05 25.25 9.97
C ASP A 159 -14.22 25.80 11.14
N ARG A 160 -12.95 25.47 11.21
CA ARG A 160 -12.02 26.03 12.22
C ARG A 160 -11.81 27.54 12.10
N GLN A 161 -11.83 28.10 10.89
CA GLN A 161 -11.69 29.56 10.69
C GLN A 161 -12.95 30.32 11.09
N ARG A 162 -14.10 29.65 11.19
CA ARG A 162 -15.38 30.26 11.66
C ARG A 162 -15.50 30.30 13.18
N ASP A 163 -14.79 29.42 13.88
CA ASP A 163 -14.83 29.29 15.34
C ASP A 163 -13.83 30.24 16.04
N TYR A 164 -13.08 31.04 15.27
CA TYR A 164 -12.17 32.09 15.74
C TYR A 164 -12.67 33.49 15.33
#